data_65e3f581e8cc4150c0957f138e1cf06a
#
_entry.id   65e3f581e8cc4150c0957f138e1cf06a
#
_cell.length_a   1.000
_cell.length_b   1.000
_cell.length_c   1.000
_cell.angle_alpha   90.00
_cell.angle_beta   90.00
_cell.angle_gamma   90.00
#
_symmetry.space_group_name_H-M   'P 1'
#
loop_
_entity.id
_entity.type
_entity.pdbx_description
1 polymer ?
#
loop_
_entity_poly.entity_id
_entity_poly.type
_entity_poly.pdbx_seq_one_letter_code
_entity_poly.pdbx_strand_id
1 'polypeptide(L)'
;MRKYIIALAVVLSFMACNRHSEHWEALCQVETFIEEQPDSALVVLQGIDTGDLSSAEERAKHALLLSMALDKNYIDKTDFDALQPAIDYYEDNGSATEKFQTYYLQGRIY
;
A
#
# COMPACT_ATOMS: atom_id res chain seq x y z
N MET A 1 10.92 22.73 -33.46
CA MET A 1 9.61 22.08 -33.39
C MET A 1 9.65 20.61 -33.03
N ARG A 2 10.51 19.81 -33.64
CA ARG A 2 10.62 18.38 -33.29
C ARG A 2 11.00 18.14 -31.83
N LYS A 3 11.84 18.98 -31.25
CA LYS A 3 12.24 18.86 -29.84
C LYS A 3 11.06 19.01 -28.88
N TYR A 4 10.14 19.88 -29.20
CA TYR A 4 8.98 20.14 -28.34
C TYR A 4 7.95 19.01 -28.43
N ILE A 5 7.81 18.41 -29.58
CA ILE A 5 6.90 17.27 -29.80
C ILE A 5 7.38 16.07 -29.01
N ILE A 6 8.70 15.79 -29.03
CA ILE A 6 9.30 14.67 -28.31
C ILE A 6 9.17 14.91 -26.79
N ALA A 7 9.47 16.12 -26.32
CA ALA A 7 9.34 16.47 -24.91
C ALA A 7 7.88 16.32 -24.43
N LEU A 8 6.92 16.76 -25.22
CA LEU A 8 5.50 16.62 -24.91
C LEU A 8 5.10 15.15 -24.86
N ALA A 9 5.56 14.34 -25.79
CA ALA A 9 5.27 12.90 -25.81
C ALA A 9 5.84 12.20 -24.57
N VAL A 10 7.04 12.57 -24.13
CA VAL A 10 7.66 12.02 -22.93
C VAL A 10 6.85 12.39 -21.68
N VAL A 11 6.41 13.65 -21.57
CA VAL A 11 5.59 14.11 -20.45
C VAL A 11 4.26 13.35 -20.42
N LEU A 12 3.61 13.19 -21.57
CA LEU A 12 2.36 12.43 -21.65
C LEU A 12 2.56 10.96 -21.28
N SER A 13 3.70 10.38 -21.67
CA SER A 13 4.03 9.00 -21.31
C SER A 13 4.19 8.85 -19.80
N PHE A 14 4.84 9.80 -19.14
CA PHE A 14 4.94 9.81 -17.68
C PHE A 14 3.58 9.88 -17.02
N MET A 15 2.71 10.75 -17.48
CA MET A 15 1.36 10.88 -16.93
C MET A 15 0.53 9.62 -17.18
N ALA A 16 0.68 8.99 -18.34
CA ALA A 16 -0.04 7.78 -18.68
C ALA A 16 0.41 6.57 -17.84
N CYS A 17 1.68 6.52 -17.45
CA CYS A 17 2.24 5.44 -16.63
C CYS A 17 1.99 5.65 -15.14
N ASN A 18 1.73 6.87 -14.69
CA ASN A 18 1.53 7.19 -13.28
C ASN A 18 0.06 7.01 -12.92
N ARG A 19 -0.34 5.77 -12.65
CA ARG A 19 -1.72 5.42 -12.29
C ARG A 19 -1.97 5.48 -10.80
N HIS A 20 -0.92 5.69 -10.00
CA HIS A 20 -1.02 5.74 -8.55
C HIS A 20 -1.21 7.18 -8.09
N SER A 21 -1.84 7.33 -6.93
CA SER A 21 -1.94 8.63 -6.26
C SER A 21 -0.59 9.03 -5.68
N GLU A 22 -0.50 10.26 -5.17
CA GLU A 22 0.69 10.74 -4.46
C GLU A 22 1.04 9.87 -3.24
N HIS A 23 0.07 9.16 -2.69
CA HIS A 23 0.28 8.30 -1.52
C HIS A 23 1.02 7.00 -1.84
N TRP A 24 1.08 6.59 -3.10
CA TRP A 24 1.79 5.37 -3.49
C TRP A 24 3.26 5.40 -3.07
N GLU A 25 3.92 6.53 -3.33
CA GLU A 25 5.32 6.69 -2.95
C GLU A 25 5.51 6.61 -1.43
N ALA A 26 4.60 7.23 -0.67
CA ALA A 26 4.61 7.15 0.79
C ALA A 26 4.46 5.70 1.27
N LEU A 27 3.57 4.94 0.64
CA LEU A 27 3.40 3.51 0.96
C LEU A 27 4.67 2.72 0.68
N CYS A 28 5.31 2.98 -0.45
CA CYS A 28 6.58 2.31 -0.80
C CYS A 28 7.69 2.66 0.18
N GLN A 29 7.75 3.90 0.66
CA GLN A 29 8.72 4.32 1.66
C GLN A 29 8.48 3.64 3.00
N VAL A 30 7.22 3.55 3.44
CA VAL A 30 6.85 2.85 4.68
C VAL A 30 7.33 1.40 4.63
N GLU A 31 7.17 0.74 3.49
CA GLU A 31 7.61 -0.64 3.31
C GLU A 31 9.09 -0.82 3.60
N THR A 32 9.92 0.20 3.33
CA THR A 32 11.36 0.12 3.55
C THR A 32 11.77 0.22 5.02
N PHE A 33 10.94 0.80 5.90
CA PHE A 33 11.32 0.99 7.29
C PHE A 33 10.35 0.37 8.31
N ILE A 34 9.29 -0.28 7.86
CA ILE A 34 8.26 -0.83 8.76
C ILE A 34 8.82 -1.89 9.72
N GLU A 35 9.82 -2.63 9.31
CA GLU A 35 10.45 -3.66 10.15
C GLU A 35 11.23 -3.04 11.31
N GLU A 36 11.93 -1.95 11.07
CA GLU A 36 12.79 -1.32 12.06
C GLU A 36 12.09 -0.26 12.89
N GLN A 37 11.11 0.42 12.28
CA GLN A 37 10.38 1.52 12.93
C GLN A 37 8.87 1.35 12.72
N PRO A 38 8.27 0.29 13.28
CA PRO A 38 6.84 0.04 13.09
C PRO A 38 5.94 1.12 13.70
N ASP A 39 6.39 1.80 14.75
CA ASP A 39 5.65 2.90 15.36
C ASP A 39 5.56 4.12 14.44
N SER A 40 6.67 4.47 13.79
CA SER A 40 6.69 5.54 12.78
C SER A 40 5.86 5.16 11.55
N ALA A 41 5.95 3.92 11.13
CA ALA A 41 5.13 3.42 10.03
C ALA A 41 3.64 3.54 10.33
N LEU A 42 3.23 3.19 11.54
CA LEU A 42 1.83 3.27 11.96
C LEU A 42 1.31 4.71 11.88
N VAL A 43 2.10 5.68 12.36
CA VAL A 43 1.73 7.10 12.31
C VAL A 43 1.49 7.56 10.87
N VAL A 44 2.41 7.22 9.97
CA VAL A 44 2.28 7.59 8.54
C VAL A 44 1.02 6.96 7.94
N LEU A 45 0.81 5.66 8.17
CA LEU A 45 -0.30 4.92 7.58
C LEU A 45 -1.65 5.41 8.10
N GLN A 46 -1.75 5.72 9.38
CA GLN A 46 -2.98 6.26 9.96
C GLN A 46 -3.28 7.69 9.50
N GLY A 47 -2.25 8.41 9.07
CA GLY A 47 -2.41 9.75 8.51
C GLY A 47 -2.90 9.79 7.07
N ILE A 48 -2.92 8.65 6.37
CA ILE A 48 -3.42 8.57 4.99
C ILE A 48 -4.93 8.34 5.02
N ASP A 49 -5.68 9.23 4.38
CA ASP A 49 -7.11 9.05 4.18
C ASP A 49 -7.33 8.02 3.06
N THR A 50 -7.98 6.91 3.38
CA THR A 50 -8.24 5.84 2.41
C THR A 50 -9.10 6.30 1.25
N GLY A 51 -9.90 7.34 1.42
CA GLY A 51 -10.68 7.95 0.35
C GLY A 51 -9.84 8.60 -0.73
N ASP A 52 -8.59 8.94 -0.41
CA ASP A 52 -7.65 9.55 -1.36
C ASP A 52 -6.86 8.51 -2.17
N LEU A 53 -6.99 7.24 -1.84
CA LEU A 53 -6.29 6.17 -2.57
C LEU A 53 -7.04 5.87 -3.87
N SER A 54 -6.30 5.82 -4.98
CA SER A 54 -6.88 5.86 -6.32
C SER A 54 -7.26 4.50 -6.89
N SER A 55 -6.76 3.40 -6.33
CA SER A 55 -6.98 2.08 -6.90
C SER A 55 -7.12 1.00 -5.82
N ALA A 56 -7.62 -0.16 -6.24
CA ALA A 56 -7.69 -1.33 -5.37
C ALA A 56 -6.30 -1.77 -4.91
N GLU A 57 -5.29 -1.64 -5.78
CA GLU A 57 -3.90 -1.96 -5.45
C GLU A 57 -3.37 -1.07 -4.33
N GLU A 58 -3.60 0.24 -4.41
CA GLU A 58 -3.18 1.17 -3.37
C GLU A 58 -3.89 0.90 -2.05
N ARG A 59 -5.19 0.67 -2.09
CA ARG A 59 -5.96 0.34 -0.89
C ARG A 59 -5.49 -0.96 -0.26
N ALA A 60 -5.17 -1.96 -1.10
CA ALA A 60 -4.64 -3.23 -0.62
C ALA A 60 -3.27 -3.07 0.04
N LYS A 61 -2.38 -2.32 -0.59
CA LYS A 61 -1.04 -2.06 -0.04
C LYS A 61 -1.14 -1.31 1.28
N HIS A 62 -1.97 -0.29 1.36
CA HIS A 62 -2.21 0.45 2.59
C HIS A 62 -2.74 -0.49 3.70
N ALA A 63 -3.74 -1.30 3.37
CA ALA A 63 -4.35 -2.22 4.32
C ALA A 63 -3.35 -3.26 4.83
N LEU A 64 -2.52 -3.81 3.94
CA LEU A 64 -1.49 -4.77 4.31
C LEU A 64 -0.46 -4.15 5.24
N LEU A 65 0.08 -3.00 4.87
CA LEU A 65 1.09 -2.30 5.68
C LEU A 65 0.52 -1.84 7.02
N LEU A 66 -0.70 -1.30 7.03
CA LEU A 66 -1.36 -0.89 8.26
C LEU A 66 -1.54 -2.07 9.22
N SER A 67 -2.00 -3.20 8.70
CA SER A 67 -2.18 -4.41 9.51
C SER A 67 -0.86 -4.94 10.04
N MET A 68 0.21 -4.88 9.23
CA MET A 68 1.56 -5.24 9.68
C MET A 68 2.04 -4.30 10.79
N ALA A 69 1.84 -2.99 10.64
CA ALA A 69 2.25 -2.00 11.64
C ALA A 69 1.49 -2.19 12.94
N LEU A 70 0.20 -2.47 12.88
CA LEU A 70 -0.62 -2.75 14.07
C LEU A 70 -0.09 -3.99 14.80
N ASP A 71 0.17 -5.07 14.07
CA ASP A 71 0.69 -6.31 14.66
C ASP A 71 2.06 -6.07 15.32
N LYS A 72 2.95 -5.36 14.65
CA LYS A 72 4.30 -5.08 15.16
C LYS A 72 4.29 -4.12 16.35
N ASN A 73 3.24 -3.33 16.52
CA ASN A 73 3.05 -2.46 17.68
C ASN A 73 2.22 -3.15 18.78
N TYR A 74 2.00 -4.46 18.64
CA TYR A 74 1.24 -5.28 19.60
C TYR A 74 -0.21 -4.81 19.80
N ILE A 75 -0.78 -4.25 18.72
CA ILE A 75 -2.20 -3.84 18.71
C ILE A 75 -2.98 -4.98 18.04
N ASP A 76 -3.65 -5.77 18.86
CA ASP A 76 -4.41 -6.90 18.36
C ASP A 76 -5.74 -6.47 17.75
N LYS A 77 -6.08 -7.08 16.62
CA LYS A 77 -7.38 -6.90 15.98
C LYS A 77 -8.19 -8.18 16.13
N THR A 78 -9.49 -8.01 16.32
CA THR A 78 -10.44 -9.12 16.49
C THR A 78 -11.34 -9.31 15.27
N ASP A 79 -11.15 -8.49 14.23
CA ASP A 79 -11.88 -8.57 12.96
C ASP A 79 -10.92 -8.31 11.80
N PHE A 80 -11.40 -8.56 10.59
CA PHE A 80 -10.61 -8.42 9.36
C PHE A 80 -10.80 -7.06 8.66
N ASP A 81 -11.52 -6.13 9.25
CA ASP A 81 -11.91 -4.88 8.58
C ASP A 81 -10.70 -4.11 8.04
N ALA A 82 -9.65 -3.95 8.85
CA ALA A 82 -8.45 -3.23 8.42
C ALA A 82 -7.70 -3.95 7.30
N LEU A 83 -7.72 -5.27 7.30
CA LEU A 83 -7.00 -6.10 6.33
C LEU A 83 -7.83 -6.44 5.09
N GLN A 84 -9.13 -6.24 5.13
CA GLN A 84 -10.05 -6.72 4.09
C GLN A 84 -9.67 -6.28 2.67
N PRO A 85 -9.28 -5.01 2.42
CA PRO A 85 -8.86 -4.63 1.06
C PRO A 85 -7.66 -5.44 0.55
N ALA A 86 -6.74 -5.82 1.45
CA ALA A 86 -5.60 -6.66 1.09
C ALA A 86 -6.05 -8.10 0.79
N ILE A 87 -6.95 -8.64 1.60
CA ILE A 87 -7.49 -9.99 1.39
C ILE A 87 -8.13 -10.08 0.01
N ASP A 88 -9.00 -9.12 -0.31
CA ASP A 88 -9.75 -9.12 -1.56
C ASP A 88 -8.85 -8.98 -2.78
N TYR A 89 -7.84 -8.12 -2.69
CA TYR A 89 -6.96 -7.85 -3.82
C TYR A 89 -5.89 -8.94 -4.01
N TYR A 90 -5.22 -9.33 -2.93
CA TYR A 90 -4.08 -10.26 -3.03
C TYR A 90 -4.50 -11.71 -3.17
N GLU A 91 -5.78 -12.02 -3.07
CA GLU A 91 -6.29 -13.36 -3.39
C GLU A 91 -5.94 -13.74 -4.84
N ASP A 92 -6.10 -12.78 -5.78
CA ASP A 92 -5.89 -13.02 -7.20
C ASP A 92 -4.72 -12.23 -7.79
N ASN A 93 -4.11 -11.32 -7.04
CA ASN A 93 -3.10 -10.39 -7.54
C ASN A 93 -1.91 -10.34 -6.60
N GLY A 94 -0.86 -9.65 -7.03
CA GLY A 94 0.32 -9.42 -6.20
C GLY A 94 1.33 -10.56 -6.26
N SER A 95 2.42 -10.38 -5.53
CA SER A 95 3.51 -11.33 -5.43
C SER A 95 3.21 -12.44 -4.41
N ALA A 96 4.01 -13.50 -4.46
CA ALA A 96 3.94 -14.56 -3.46
C ALA A 96 4.20 -14.02 -2.05
N THR A 97 5.09 -13.03 -1.93
CA THR A 97 5.39 -12.39 -0.64
C THR A 97 4.16 -11.68 -0.08
N GLU A 98 3.46 -10.91 -0.90
CA GLU A 98 2.26 -10.19 -0.48
C GLU A 98 1.14 -11.14 -0.09
N LYS A 99 0.95 -12.21 -0.84
CA LYS A 99 -0.03 -13.25 -0.51
C LYS A 99 0.30 -13.93 0.81
N PHE A 100 1.57 -14.27 1.01
CA PHE A 100 2.01 -14.90 2.25
C PHE A 100 1.80 -13.97 3.45
N GLN A 101 2.17 -12.70 3.32
CA GLN A 101 1.99 -11.72 4.39
C GLN A 101 0.51 -11.54 4.74
N THR A 102 -0.35 -11.54 3.74
CA THR A 102 -1.80 -11.43 3.94
C THR A 102 -2.34 -12.65 4.70
N TYR A 103 -1.97 -13.85 4.30
CA TYR A 103 -2.38 -15.07 5.01
C TYR A 103 -1.84 -15.11 6.44
N TYR A 104 -0.58 -14.70 6.64
CA TYR A 104 0.03 -14.65 7.97
C TYR A 104 -0.77 -13.72 8.89
N LEU A 105 -1.12 -12.54 8.41
CA LEU A 105 -1.89 -11.57 9.19
C LEU A 105 -3.32 -12.05 9.46
N GLN A 106 -3.95 -12.75 8.51
CA GLN A 106 -5.25 -13.38 8.74
C GLN A 106 -5.18 -14.36 9.91
N GLY A 107 -4.11 -15.15 9.97
CA GLY A 107 -3.90 -16.09 11.07
C GLY A 107 -3.62 -15.43 12.41
N ARG A 108 -3.19 -14.16 12.41
CA ARG A 108 -2.92 -13.39 13.61
C ARG A 108 -4.14 -12.67 14.16
N ILE A 109 -5.22 -12.57 13.38
CA ILE A 109 -6.44 -11.84 13.76
C ILE A 109 -7.43 -12.81 14.40
N TYR A 110 -7.44 -12.83 15.72
CA TYR A 110 -8.41 -13.61 16.50
C TYR A 110 -8.69 -12.95 17.83
#